data_cc98b754932af47cf3b872f5e246dbc3
#
_entry.id   cc98b754932af47cf3b872f5e246dbc3
#
_cell.length_a   1.000
_cell.length_b   1.000
_cell.length_c   1.000
_cell.angle_alpha   90.00
_cell.angle_beta   90.00
_cell.angle_gamma   90.00
#
_symmetry.space_group_name_H-M   'P 1'
#
loop_
_entity.id
_entity.type
_entity.pdbx_description
1 polymer ?
#
loop_
_entity_poly.entity_id
_entity_poly.type
_entity_poly.pdbx_seq_one_letter_code
_entity_poly.pdbx_strand_id
1 'polypeptide(L)'
;MSIVRTISVAVSLLVPMTVPALAGVTVNNPVNSAQVSSPFTLSANAASCSSQNVSAMGFSLDSSSSTTVINGNSLETSVGSGGGTHTLHVKAWGEKGSACVTDVTIDVQAAPSSPTGDPIVPSYAAIVSSIQAMGNWQKEHDDGGPGSSSGFMQTVGSPSLNGTTREFVTQFSNGGDERYSVTYSDDTSAHNFFYDAWVYFTSSSGNIGNLEMDTNQVMPDGQTVIFGVQCDGYSGNWAYTANEGTPENPKPQWISKSGTHCNPRAWSTYTWHHVQAYYSRDDSGWITYHSVWLDGAETTLNATVNGAFNLGWGPMINTQFQVDGLGSSGHSTVYLDNLTVSRW
;
A
#
# COMPACT_ATOMS: atom_id res chain seq x y z
N MET A 1 -78.24 10.72 35.02
CA MET A 1 -76.90 10.91 35.72
C MET A 1 -75.88 10.89 34.64
N SER A 2 -75.52 12.07 34.14
CA SER A 2 -74.65 12.24 32.98
C SER A 2 -73.20 12.62 33.48
N ILE A 3 -72.25 11.80 33.19
CA ILE A 3 -70.87 12.05 33.59
C ILE A 3 -70.19 12.76 32.44
N VAL A 4 -69.79 14.03 32.66
CA VAL A 4 -68.93 14.79 31.76
C VAL A 4 -67.49 14.48 32.06
N ARG A 5 -66.77 13.89 31.10
CA ARG A 5 -65.34 13.71 31.18
C ARG A 5 -64.63 14.90 30.55
N THR A 6 -63.87 15.61 31.36
CA THR A 6 -62.97 16.70 30.92
C THR A 6 -61.66 16.08 30.45
N ILE A 7 -61.29 16.33 29.17
CA ILE A 7 -59.99 15.93 28.57
C ILE A 7 -59.06 17.15 28.71
N SER A 8 -58.01 17.01 29.50
CA SER A 8 -56.93 17.99 29.54
C SER A 8 -55.90 17.68 28.46
N VAL A 9 -55.73 18.57 27.51
CA VAL A 9 -54.68 18.51 26.50
C VAL A 9 -53.44 19.22 27.05
N ALA A 10 -52.40 18.48 27.33
CA ALA A 10 -51.07 19.02 27.65
C ALA A 10 -50.34 19.41 26.38
N VAL A 11 -50.14 20.68 26.16
CA VAL A 11 -49.30 21.22 25.09
C VAL A 11 -47.86 21.19 25.56
N SER A 12 -47.07 20.25 25.04
CA SER A 12 -45.60 20.24 25.26
C SER A 12 -44.96 21.28 24.35
N LEU A 13 -44.41 22.35 24.93
CA LEU A 13 -43.54 23.28 24.26
C LEU A 13 -42.17 22.57 24.03
N LEU A 14 -41.86 22.22 22.79
CA LEU A 14 -40.51 21.87 22.34
C LEU A 14 -39.67 23.16 22.31
N VAL A 15 -38.83 23.35 23.31
CA VAL A 15 -37.76 24.37 23.29
C VAL A 15 -36.66 23.83 22.35
N PRO A 16 -36.33 24.54 21.26
CA PRO A 16 -35.19 24.14 20.46
C PRO A 16 -33.91 24.32 21.30
N MET A 17 -33.21 23.21 21.62
CA MET A 17 -31.88 23.28 22.16
C MET A 17 -30.95 23.78 21.05
N THR A 18 -30.57 25.05 21.10
CA THR A 18 -29.46 25.59 20.33
C THR A 18 -28.19 25.03 20.93
N VAL A 19 -27.59 24.03 20.26
CA VAL A 19 -26.23 23.60 20.59
C VAL A 19 -25.32 24.78 20.27
N PRO A 20 -24.55 25.33 21.26
CA PRO A 20 -23.62 26.42 20.97
C PRO A 20 -22.61 25.89 19.94
N ALA A 21 -22.49 26.58 18.81
CA ALA A 21 -21.40 26.35 17.88
C ALA A 21 -20.08 26.63 18.63
N LEU A 22 -19.26 25.64 18.85
CA LEU A 22 -17.93 25.80 19.41
C LEU A 22 -17.16 26.76 18.50
N ALA A 23 -16.89 27.99 19.00
CA ALA A 23 -16.03 28.93 18.32
C ALA A 23 -14.60 28.41 18.39
N GLY A 24 -14.00 28.07 17.25
CA GLY A 24 -12.64 27.54 17.18
C GLY A 24 -12.47 26.48 16.12
N VAL A 25 -11.28 25.88 16.10
CA VAL A 25 -10.93 24.79 15.19
C VAL A 25 -11.33 23.47 15.81
N THR A 26 -12.07 22.66 15.05
CA THR A 26 -12.37 21.26 15.36
C THR A 26 -11.49 20.39 14.47
N VAL A 27 -10.63 19.59 15.08
CA VAL A 27 -9.83 18.58 14.37
C VAL A 27 -10.57 17.26 14.43
N ASN A 28 -10.95 16.74 13.27
CA ASN A 28 -11.72 15.51 13.14
C ASN A 28 -10.78 14.29 13.06
N ASN A 29 -9.64 14.46 12.39
CA ASN A 29 -8.60 13.45 12.25
C ASN A 29 -7.24 14.14 12.06
N PRO A 30 -6.16 13.68 12.72
CA PRO A 30 -6.17 12.69 13.79
C PRO A 30 -6.76 13.26 15.09
N VAL A 31 -7.30 12.40 15.94
CA VAL A 31 -7.72 12.78 17.29
C VAL A 31 -6.51 12.93 18.21
N ASN A 32 -6.68 13.65 19.32
CA ASN A 32 -5.58 13.83 20.28
C ASN A 32 -5.08 12.48 20.82
N SER A 33 -3.77 12.32 20.90
CA SER A 33 -3.06 11.09 21.27
C SER A 33 -3.26 9.90 20.32
N ALA A 34 -3.67 10.16 19.08
CA ALA A 34 -3.76 9.10 18.07
C ALA A 34 -2.37 8.60 17.69
N GLN A 35 -2.27 7.29 17.50
CA GLN A 35 -1.16 6.69 16.79
C GLN A 35 -1.48 6.71 15.28
N VAL A 36 -0.58 7.26 14.49
CA VAL A 36 -0.74 7.40 13.04
C VAL A 36 0.53 6.96 12.32
N SER A 37 0.40 6.45 11.11
CA SER A 37 1.54 6.26 10.20
C SER A 37 1.78 7.54 9.40
N SER A 38 3.00 7.74 8.90
CA SER A 38 3.33 8.87 8.02
C SER A 38 3.36 8.40 6.56
N PRO A 39 2.73 9.18 5.65
CA PRO A 39 1.88 10.34 5.90
C PRO A 39 0.50 9.97 6.47
N PHE A 40 -0.13 10.90 7.19
CA PHE A 40 -1.48 10.75 7.74
C PHE A 40 -2.44 11.80 7.16
N THR A 41 -3.73 11.48 7.14
CA THR A 41 -4.75 12.45 6.72
C THR A 41 -5.07 13.39 7.87
N LEU A 42 -4.93 14.70 7.64
CA LEU A 42 -5.45 15.75 8.50
C LEU A 42 -6.79 16.23 7.98
N SER A 43 -7.83 16.12 8.81
CA SER A 43 -9.17 16.67 8.54
C SER A 43 -9.59 17.57 9.69
N ALA A 44 -9.95 18.82 9.38
CA ALA A 44 -10.38 19.80 10.35
C ALA A 44 -11.38 20.78 9.73
N ASN A 45 -12.17 21.44 10.59
CA ASN A 45 -13.08 22.50 10.20
C ASN A 45 -13.20 23.58 11.29
N ALA A 46 -13.57 24.79 10.87
CA ALA A 46 -13.82 25.91 11.77
C ALA A 46 -14.89 26.82 11.19
N ALA A 47 -16.05 26.94 11.83
CA ALA A 47 -17.10 27.82 11.38
C ALA A 47 -16.79 29.30 11.68
N SER A 48 -16.21 29.57 12.84
CA SER A 48 -15.86 30.91 13.28
C SER A 48 -14.60 30.92 14.15
N CYS A 49 -13.89 32.06 14.11
CA CYS A 49 -12.77 32.34 14.98
C CYS A 49 -12.99 33.72 15.62
N SER A 50 -13.11 33.79 16.94
CA SER A 50 -13.43 35.02 17.66
C SER A 50 -14.62 35.80 17.05
N SER A 51 -15.71 35.11 16.80
CA SER A 51 -16.95 35.64 16.19
C SER A 51 -16.80 36.17 14.76
N GLN A 52 -15.71 35.83 14.07
CA GLN A 52 -15.48 36.13 12.65
C GLN A 52 -15.65 34.84 11.81
N ASN A 53 -16.22 34.95 10.64
CA ASN A 53 -16.21 33.84 9.69
C ASN A 53 -14.77 33.48 9.33
N VAL A 54 -14.50 32.19 9.14
CA VAL A 54 -13.18 31.72 8.76
C VAL A 54 -12.96 31.86 7.26
N SER A 55 -11.86 32.50 6.89
CA SER A 55 -11.44 32.73 5.51
C SER A 55 -10.36 31.75 5.04
N ALA A 56 -9.53 31.27 5.97
CA ALA A 56 -8.49 30.31 5.67
C ALA A 56 -8.23 29.40 6.88
N MET A 57 -7.75 28.20 6.61
CA MET A 57 -7.23 27.27 7.60
C MET A 57 -5.81 26.85 7.23
N GLY A 58 -5.07 26.31 8.19
CA GLY A 58 -3.73 25.81 7.93
C GLY A 58 -3.19 24.99 9.10
N PHE A 59 -2.00 24.44 8.89
CA PHE A 59 -1.35 23.64 9.91
C PHE A 59 0.17 23.80 9.91
N SER A 60 0.77 23.51 11.05
CA SER A 60 2.22 23.31 11.18
C SER A 60 2.48 22.21 12.20
N LEU A 61 3.65 21.60 12.13
CA LEU A 61 4.11 20.57 13.09
C LEU A 61 5.19 21.15 14.00
N ASP A 62 5.10 20.84 15.27
CA ASP A 62 6.08 21.17 16.30
C ASP A 62 6.46 22.65 16.31
N SER A 63 7.75 22.94 16.42
CA SER A 63 8.29 24.30 16.40
C SER A 63 8.47 24.88 14.97
N SER A 64 7.90 24.26 13.94
CA SER A 64 8.02 24.74 12.55
C SER A 64 7.48 26.17 12.42
N SER A 65 8.29 27.07 11.90
CA SER A 65 7.88 28.44 11.56
C SER A 65 7.03 28.49 10.27
N SER A 66 7.06 27.43 9.45
CA SER A 66 6.27 27.32 8.22
C SER A 66 4.89 26.78 8.52
N THR A 67 3.87 27.42 7.97
CA THR A 67 2.48 26.97 8.05
C THR A 67 1.94 26.75 6.63
N THR A 68 1.43 25.55 6.38
CA THR A 68 0.67 25.26 5.15
C THR A 68 -0.71 25.89 5.28
N VAL A 69 -1.14 26.70 4.33
CA VAL A 69 -2.41 27.42 4.36
C VAL A 69 -3.30 27.00 3.19
N ILE A 70 -4.58 26.79 3.49
CA ILE A 70 -5.63 26.43 2.54
C ILE A 70 -6.78 27.41 2.72
N ASN A 71 -7.28 28.00 1.63
CA ASN A 71 -8.42 28.91 1.66
C ASN A 71 -9.71 28.14 1.99
N GLY A 72 -10.53 28.73 2.85
CA GLY A 72 -11.81 28.17 3.26
C GLY A 72 -11.87 27.82 4.74
N ASN A 73 -12.97 27.25 5.16
CA ASN A 73 -13.29 26.92 6.56
C ASN A 73 -13.22 25.42 6.84
N SER A 74 -12.69 24.63 5.92
CA SER A 74 -12.40 23.22 6.06
C SER A 74 -11.03 22.90 5.50
N LEU A 75 -10.36 21.92 6.08
CA LEU A 75 -9.02 21.46 5.74
C LEU A 75 -9.06 19.94 5.64
N GLU A 76 -8.66 19.40 4.50
CA GLU A 76 -8.42 17.97 4.31
C GLU A 76 -7.15 17.82 3.45
N THR A 77 -6.11 17.21 4.02
CA THR A 77 -4.81 17.09 3.36
C THR A 77 -4.00 15.94 3.95
N SER A 78 -3.02 15.48 3.19
CA SER A 78 -2.02 14.52 3.65
C SER A 78 -0.85 15.25 4.30
N VAL A 79 -0.40 14.78 5.47
CA VAL A 79 0.68 15.37 6.24
C VAL A 79 1.77 14.34 6.48
N GLY A 80 2.98 14.59 5.96
CA GLY A 80 4.16 13.77 6.22
C GLY A 80 4.91 14.25 7.47
N SER A 81 5.43 13.30 8.26
CA SER A 81 6.30 13.57 9.41
C SER A 81 7.28 12.42 9.63
N GLY A 82 8.36 12.65 10.34
CA GLY A 82 9.21 11.59 10.91
C GLY A 82 8.46 10.80 11.97
N GLY A 83 9.05 9.65 12.41
CA GLY A 83 8.52 8.90 13.55
C GLY A 83 8.76 9.62 14.88
N GLY A 84 7.84 9.47 15.83
CA GLY A 84 7.90 10.04 17.18
C GLY A 84 6.65 10.84 17.55
N THR A 85 6.69 11.42 18.75
CA THR A 85 5.60 12.26 19.23
C THR A 85 5.70 13.67 18.63
N HIS A 86 4.64 14.14 18.01
CA HIS A 86 4.54 15.45 17.37
C HIS A 86 3.35 16.23 17.90
N THR A 87 3.46 17.56 17.87
CA THR A 87 2.33 18.48 18.12
C THR A 87 1.90 19.09 16.78
N LEU A 88 0.68 18.80 16.38
CA LEU A 88 0.03 19.36 15.21
C LEU A 88 -0.75 20.60 15.61
N HIS A 89 -0.33 21.77 15.15
CA HIS A 89 -0.99 23.05 15.36
C HIS A 89 -1.94 23.33 14.19
N VAL A 90 -3.23 23.16 14.39
CA VAL A 90 -4.24 23.45 13.38
C VAL A 90 -4.81 24.83 13.62
N LYS A 91 -4.73 25.69 12.62
CA LYS A 91 -4.98 27.14 12.69
C LYS A 91 -6.16 27.52 11.81
N ALA A 92 -6.91 28.53 12.23
CA ALA A 92 -7.92 29.18 11.42
C ALA A 92 -7.80 30.70 11.52
N TRP A 93 -8.01 31.40 10.40
CA TRP A 93 -7.98 32.87 10.31
C TRP A 93 -9.34 33.40 9.91
N GLY A 94 -9.85 34.31 10.69
CA GLY A 94 -11.08 35.03 10.40
C GLY A 94 -10.88 36.16 9.40
N GLU A 95 -11.95 36.55 8.70
CA GLU A 95 -11.97 37.59 7.65
C GLU A 95 -11.44 38.96 8.08
N LYS A 96 -11.40 39.23 9.38
CA LYS A 96 -10.94 40.50 9.96
C LYS A 96 -9.65 40.34 10.80
N GLY A 97 -8.90 39.26 10.53
CA GLY A 97 -7.57 39.04 11.12
C GLY A 97 -7.56 38.34 12.48
N SER A 98 -8.67 37.80 12.98
CA SER A 98 -8.63 36.89 14.13
C SER A 98 -7.89 35.62 13.82
N ALA A 99 -7.25 35.01 14.82
CA ALA A 99 -6.59 33.70 14.68
C ALA A 99 -6.98 32.78 15.82
N CYS A 100 -7.28 31.53 15.52
CA CYS A 100 -7.55 30.46 16.46
C CYS A 100 -6.60 29.30 16.18
N VAL A 101 -6.20 28.58 17.23
CA VAL A 101 -5.33 27.40 17.12
C VAL A 101 -5.90 26.29 18.00
N THR A 102 -5.87 25.07 17.49
CA THR A 102 -6.09 23.85 18.27
C THR A 102 -4.88 22.95 18.09
N ASP A 103 -4.31 22.53 19.21
CA ASP A 103 -3.16 21.66 19.24
C ASP A 103 -3.63 20.21 19.44
N VAL A 104 -3.07 19.30 18.65
CA VAL A 104 -3.31 17.86 18.72
C VAL A 104 -1.96 17.17 18.85
N THR A 105 -1.76 16.44 19.92
CA THR A 105 -0.59 15.57 20.07
C THR A 105 -0.86 14.27 19.32
N ILE A 106 0.08 13.82 18.51
CA ILE A 106 0.04 12.55 17.78
C ILE A 106 1.33 11.79 18.02
N ASP A 107 1.26 10.48 17.95
CA ASP A 107 2.42 9.59 17.93
C ASP A 107 2.54 8.99 16.52
N VAL A 108 3.46 9.55 15.75
CA VAL A 108 3.74 9.05 14.39
C VAL A 108 4.61 7.82 14.54
N GLN A 109 4.08 6.70 14.14
CA GLN A 109 4.87 5.47 14.10
C GLN A 109 6.04 5.69 13.14
N ALA A 110 7.26 5.45 13.63
CA ALA A 110 8.40 5.39 12.75
C ALA A 110 8.07 4.40 11.64
N ALA A 111 8.30 4.77 10.38
CA ALA A 111 8.40 3.75 9.35
C ALA A 111 9.32 2.65 9.90
N PRO A 112 8.94 1.37 9.81
CA PRO A 112 9.82 0.31 10.26
C PRO A 112 11.21 0.62 9.72
N SER A 113 12.20 0.68 10.60
CA SER A 113 13.58 0.97 10.21
C SER A 113 13.94 -0.05 9.14
N SER A 114 14.47 0.41 8.02
CA SER A 114 15.10 -0.49 7.06
C SER A 114 15.99 -1.47 7.85
N PRO A 115 15.82 -2.78 7.66
CA PRO A 115 16.57 -3.74 8.45
C PRO A 115 18.07 -3.47 8.26
N THR A 116 18.83 -3.75 9.30
CA THR A 116 20.27 -3.85 9.19
C THR A 116 20.58 -4.99 8.24
N GLY A 117 20.77 -4.70 6.93
CA GLY A 117 21.02 -5.71 5.91
C GLY A 117 20.41 -5.42 4.55
N ASP A 118 19.58 -4.37 4.40
CA ASP A 118 19.13 -3.92 3.09
C ASP A 118 20.33 -3.69 2.17
N PRO A 119 20.28 -4.17 0.91
CA PRO A 119 21.32 -3.85 -0.04
C PRO A 119 21.38 -2.32 -0.16
N ILE A 120 22.59 -1.79 -0.08
CA ILE A 120 22.77 -0.36 -0.33
C ILE A 120 22.49 -0.14 -1.81
N VAL A 121 21.34 0.42 -2.11
CA VAL A 121 21.00 0.87 -3.47
C VAL A 121 21.98 1.99 -3.83
N PRO A 122 22.83 1.81 -4.86
CA PRO A 122 23.84 2.81 -5.18
C PRO A 122 23.21 4.10 -5.69
N SER A 123 23.87 5.21 -5.48
CA SER A 123 23.34 6.54 -5.87
C SER A 123 23.12 6.72 -7.38
N TYR A 124 23.70 5.85 -8.20
CA TYR A 124 23.53 5.83 -9.65
C TYR A 124 22.42 4.89 -10.12
N ALA A 125 21.77 4.16 -9.20
CA ALA A 125 20.67 3.28 -9.57
C ALA A 125 19.52 4.05 -10.23
N ALA A 126 18.95 3.47 -11.27
CA ALA A 126 17.72 3.97 -11.84
C ALA A 126 16.53 3.53 -10.96
N ILE A 127 15.72 4.48 -10.53
CA ILE A 127 14.60 4.24 -9.61
C ILE A 127 13.29 4.61 -10.31
N VAL A 128 12.32 3.72 -10.26
CA VAL A 128 10.94 3.97 -10.63
C VAL A 128 10.08 3.82 -9.38
N SER A 129 9.43 4.90 -8.98
CA SER A 129 8.58 4.95 -7.79
C SER A 129 7.11 5.18 -8.14
N SER A 130 6.23 4.96 -7.17
CA SER A 130 4.78 5.11 -7.34
C SER A 130 4.22 4.26 -8.49
N ILE A 131 4.81 3.09 -8.72
CA ILE A 131 4.41 2.17 -9.80
C ILE A 131 2.94 1.77 -9.66
N GLN A 132 2.45 1.61 -8.43
CA GLN A 132 1.04 1.30 -8.15
C GLN A 132 0.07 2.34 -8.72
N ALA A 133 0.51 3.60 -8.90
CA ALA A 133 -0.33 4.68 -9.42
C ALA A 133 -0.38 4.74 -10.97
N MET A 134 0.45 3.97 -11.68
CA MET A 134 0.50 3.98 -13.14
C MET A 134 -0.84 3.55 -13.75
N GLY A 135 -1.22 4.18 -14.87
CA GLY A 135 -2.51 3.94 -15.51
C GLY A 135 -2.57 2.72 -16.45
N ASN A 136 -1.43 2.09 -16.74
CA ASN A 136 -1.29 1.03 -17.74
C ASN A 136 -1.20 -0.38 -17.14
N TRP A 137 -1.64 -0.57 -15.90
CA TRP A 137 -1.78 -1.90 -15.32
C TRP A 137 -2.72 -2.78 -16.15
N GLN A 138 -2.36 -4.02 -16.33
CA GLN A 138 -3.13 -5.08 -16.97
C GLN A 138 -3.50 -6.14 -15.95
N LYS A 139 -4.48 -6.94 -16.25
CA LYS A 139 -4.90 -8.10 -15.45
C LYS A 139 -5.18 -9.28 -16.34
N GLU A 140 -4.87 -10.47 -15.88
CA GLU A 140 -4.98 -11.69 -16.64
C GLU A 140 -5.12 -12.89 -15.71
N HIS A 141 -5.99 -13.83 -16.08
CA HIS A 141 -5.99 -15.14 -15.43
C HIS A 141 -4.68 -15.86 -15.74
N ASP A 142 -4.04 -16.43 -14.74
CA ASP A 142 -2.86 -17.27 -14.95
C ASP A 142 -3.27 -18.73 -15.21
N ASP A 143 -3.05 -19.19 -16.44
CA ASP A 143 -3.35 -20.57 -16.85
C ASP A 143 -2.35 -21.60 -16.29
N GLY A 144 -1.35 -21.18 -15.52
CA GLY A 144 -0.34 -22.05 -14.90
C GLY A 144 -0.88 -22.87 -13.71
N GLY A 145 -1.97 -22.42 -13.09
CA GLY A 145 -2.62 -23.05 -11.95
C GLY A 145 -3.93 -23.75 -12.30
N PRO A 146 -4.50 -24.51 -11.37
CA PRO A 146 -5.82 -25.09 -11.53
C PRO A 146 -6.93 -24.02 -11.34
N GLY A 147 -8.10 -24.25 -11.94
CA GLY A 147 -9.28 -23.46 -11.68
C GLY A 147 -9.45 -22.25 -12.60
N SER A 148 -10.05 -21.21 -12.10
CA SER A 148 -10.30 -19.96 -12.84
C SER A 148 -10.28 -18.76 -11.92
N SER A 149 -9.97 -17.60 -12.45
CA SER A 149 -9.99 -16.33 -11.75
C SER A 149 -10.61 -15.22 -12.58
N SER A 150 -10.94 -14.12 -11.91
CA SER A 150 -11.23 -12.85 -12.54
C SER A 150 -10.85 -11.71 -11.59
N GLY A 151 -10.16 -10.72 -12.11
CA GLY A 151 -9.70 -9.58 -11.36
C GLY A 151 -10.47 -8.31 -11.65
N PHE A 152 -10.54 -7.43 -10.65
CA PHE A 152 -10.85 -6.03 -10.79
C PHE A 152 -9.75 -5.23 -10.11
N MET A 153 -9.38 -4.08 -10.67
CA MET A 153 -8.38 -3.20 -10.09
C MET A 153 -8.74 -1.73 -10.32
N GLN A 154 -8.39 -0.90 -9.36
CA GLN A 154 -8.53 0.55 -9.45
C GLN A 154 -7.50 1.26 -8.58
N THR A 155 -7.31 2.56 -8.79
CA THR A 155 -6.61 3.42 -7.83
C THR A 155 -7.62 4.00 -6.85
N VAL A 156 -7.28 3.98 -5.56
CA VAL A 156 -8.09 4.56 -4.49
C VAL A 156 -7.23 5.43 -3.57
N GLY A 157 -7.86 6.35 -2.87
CA GLY A 157 -7.17 7.22 -1.90
C GLY A 157 -7.13 6.65 -0.48
N SER A 158 -7.85 5.55 -0.20
CA SER A 158 -7.89 4.92 1.12
C SER A 158 -8.29 3.44 1.01
N PRO A 159 -7.60 2.52 1.76
CA PRO A 159 -6.41 2.81 2.59
C PRO A 159 -5.22 3.22 1.72
N SER A 160 -4.40 4.14 2.17
CA SER A 160 -3.20 4.56 1.44
C SER A 160 -2.17 5.18 2.37
N LEU A 161 -0.88 5.01 2.05
CA LEU A 161 0.24 5.61 2.75
C LEU A 161 0.61 6.99 2.20
N ASN A 162 0.35 7.23 0.91
CA ASN A 162 0.76 8.46 0.20
C ASN A 162 -0.38 9.17 -0.54
N GLY A 163 -1.63 8.71 -0.35
CA GLY A 163 -2.83 9.25 -1.02
C GLY A 163 -3.22 8.55 -2.31
N THR A 164 -2.43 7.57 -2.80
CA THR A 164 -2.75 6.80 -4.01
C THR A 164 -2.28 5.36 -3.87
N THR A 165 -3.21 4.45 -3.68
CA THR A 165 -2.96 3.01 -3.63
C THR A 165 -3.67 2.28 -4.75
N ARG A 166 -3.17 1.11 -5.13
CA ARG A 166 -3.80 0.19 -6.08
C ARG A 166 -4.56 -0.86 -5.31
N GLU A 167 -5.88 -0.92 -5.52
CA GLU A 167 -6.73 -1.98 -5.04
C GLU A 167 -6.81 -3.10 -6.08
N PHE A 168 -6.63 -4.34 -5.62
CA PHE A 168 -6.86 -5.56 -6.40
C PHE A 168 -7.95 -6.37 -5.72
N VAL A 169 -9.02 -6.66 -6.46
CA VAL A 169 -10.09 -7.56 -6.03
C VAL A 169 -10.07 -8.77 -6.93
N THR A 170 -9.71 -9.92 -6.36
CA THR A 170 -9.60 -11.19 -7.08
C THR A 170 -10.73 -12.10 -6.68
N GLN A 171 -11.46 -12.61 -7.66
CA GLN A 171 -12.42 -13.72 -7.48
C GLN A 171 -11.82 -14.96 -8.10
N PHE A 172 -11.96 -16.12 -7.45
CA PHE A 172 -11.37 -17.35 -7.92
C PHE A 172 -12.21 -18.58 -7.59
N SER A 173 -11.97 -19.66 -8.33
CA SER A 173 -12.49 -21.00 -8.06
C SER A 173 -11.40 -22.05 -8.27
N ASN A 174 -11.41 -23.09 -7.44
CA ASN A 174 -10.46 -24.21 -7.48
C ASN A 174 -8.98 -23.79 -7.47
N GLY A 175 -8.64 -22.79 -6.63
CA GLY A 175 -7.27 -22.28 -6.55
C GLY A 175 -6.83 -21.42 -7.73
N GLY A 176 -7.76 -20.82 -8.46
CA GLY A 176 -7.42 -19.98 -9.62
C GLY A 176 -6.64 -18.72 -9.24
N ASP A 177 -5.77 -18.30 -10.14
CA ASP A 177 -4.74 -17.29 -9.92
C ASP A 177 -4.96 -16.11 -10.84
N GLU A 178 -4.92 -14.87 -10.31
CA GLU A 178 -5.06 -13.65 -11.10
C GLU A 178 -3.79 -12.82 -11.01
N ARG A 179 -3.22 -12.57 -12.19
CA ARG A 179 -2.00 -11.80 -12.37
C ARG A 179 -2.33 -10.36 -12.74
N TYR A 180 -1.71 -9.43 -12.04
CA TYR A 180 -1.74 -8.00 -12.34
C TYR A 180 -0.34 -7.54 -12.70
N SER A 181 -0.17 -6.86 -13.84
CA SER A 181 1.14 -6.48 -14.33
C SER A 181 1.18 -5.06 -14.88
N VAL A 182 2.35 -4.44 -14.84
CA VAL A 182 2.59 -3.12 -15.40
C VAL A 182 3.99 -3.01 -15.98
N THR A 183 4.08 -2.50 -17.20
CA THR A 183 5.36 -2.21 -17.87
C THR A 183 5.71 -0.75 -17.70
N TYR A 184 6.96 -0.46 -17.29
CA TYR A 184 7.40 0.90 -16.95
C TYR A 184 8.79 1.28 -17.47
N SER A 185 9.52 0.38 -18.11
CA SER A 185 10.85 0.63 -18.65
C SER A 185 11.18 -0.33 -19.77
N ASP A 186 12.18 -0.01 -20.55
CA ASP A 186 12.79 -0.82 -21.59
C ASP A 186 14.28 -1.13 -21.35
N ASP A 187 14.77 -0.90 -20.13
CA ASP A 187 16.16 -1.16 -19.74
C ASP A 187 16.46 -2.66 -19.80
N THR A 188 17.37 -3.05 -20.70
CA THR A 188 17.81 -4.44 -20.89
C THR A 188 19.13 -4.72 -20.19
N SER A 189 19.81 -3.72 -19.61
CA SER A 189 21.19 -3.80 -19.15
C SER A 189 21.35 -3.96 -17.64
N ALA A 190 20.35 -3.61 -16.84
CA ALA A 190 20.41 -3.73 -15.41
C ALA A 190 20.62 -5.18 -14.96
N HIS A 191 21.45 -5.38 -13.95
CA HIS A 191 21.79 -6.70 -13.39
C HIS A 191 21.31 -6.88 -11.96
N ASN A 192 21.02 -5.80 -11.26
CA ASN A 192 20.58 -5.81 -9.86
C ASN A 192 19.21 -5.14 -9.76
N PHE A 193 18.36 -5.70 -8.93
CA PHE A 193 17.00 -5.21 -8.72
C PHE A 193 16.65 -5.26 -7.25
N PHE A 194 16.11 -4.17 -6.76
CA PHE A 194 15.53 -4.08 -5.44
C PHE A 194 14.06 -3.68 -5.57
N TYR A 195 13.18 -4.61 -5.22
CA TYR A 195 11.73 -4.43 -5.16
C TYR A 195 11.36 -3.99 -3.76
N ASP A 196 10.54 -2.96 -3.65
CA ASP A 196 10.10 -2.39 -2.38
C ASP A 196 8.61 -2.01 -2.49
N ALA A 197 7.78 -2.57 -1.65
CA ALA A 197 6.33 -2.37 -1.69
C ALA A 197 5.68 -2.47 -0.32
N TRP A 198 4.54 -1.81 -0.19
CA TRP A 198 3.66 -1.95 0.95
C TRP A 198 2.37 -2.64 0.54
N VAL A 199 2.00 -3.67 1.29
CA VAL A 199 0.82 -4.51 1.04
C VAL A 199 -0.13 -4.42 2.22
N TYR A 200 -1.43 -4.25 1.94
CA TYR A 200 -2.46 -4.17 2.97
C TYR A 200 -3.55 -5.18 2.68
N PHE A 201 -3.92 -5.94 3.69
CA PHE A 201 -4.96 -6.97 3.59
C PHE A 201 -6.25 -6.55 4.29
N THR A 202 -7.37 -6.96 3.69
CA THR A 202 -8.68 -6.96 4.37
C THR A 202 -8.92 -8.31 5.06
N SER A 203 -10.09 -8.47 5.70
CA SER A 203 -10.50 -9.74 6.30
C SER A 203 -10.58 -10.91 5.31
N SER A 204 -10.57 -10.63 4.00
CA SER A 204 -10.60 -11.66 2.94
C SER A 204 -9.23 -12.34 2.72
N SER A 205 -8.15 -11.94 3.40
CA SER A 205 -6.81 -12.56 3.29
C SER A 205 -6.80 -14.05 3.59
N GLY A 206 -7.73 -14.54 4.41
CA GLY A 206 -7.91 -15.98 4.68
C GLY A 206 -8.17 -16.84 3.43
N ASN A 207 -8.54 -16.22 2.31
CA ASN A 207 -8.76 -16.87 1.02
C ASN A 207 -7.53 -16.86 0.11
N ILE A 208 -6.40 -16.29 0.53
CA ILE A 208 -5.19 -16.19 -0.27
C ILE A 208 -4.34 -17.46 -0.07
N GLY A 209 -4.06 -18.15 -1.16
CA GLY A 209 -3.10 -19.25 -1.19
C GLY A 209 -1.67 -18.72 -1.20
N ASN A 210 -1.32 -17.98 -2.24
CA ASN A 210 -0.01 -17.36 -2.42
C ASN A 210 -0.15 -15.88 -2.75
N LEU A 211 0.92 -15.16 -2.50
CA LEU A 211 1.09 -13.76 -2.90
C LEU A 211 2.43 -13.64 -3.62
N GLU A 212 2.39 -13.35 -4.92
CA GLU A 212 3.57 -13.26 -5.76
C GLU A 212 3.95 -11.81 -6.07
N MET A 213 5.26 -11.54 -6.14
CA MET A 213 5.84 -10.23 -6.45
C MET A 213 7.00 -10.44 -7.40
N ASP A 214 6.75 -10.18 -8.67
CA ASP A 214 7.70 -10.47 -9.74
C ASP A 214 8.22 -9.19 -10.39
N THR A 215 9.42 -9.27 -10.91
CA THR A 215 9.95 -8.35 -11.90
C THR A 215 10.43 -9.16 -13.11
N ASN A 216 10.12 -8.71 -14.29
CA ASN A 216 10.54 -9.36 -15.53
C ASN A 216 11.36 -8.37 -16.36
N GLN A 217 12.48 -8.84 -16.91
CA GLN A 217 13.35 -8.06 -17.76
C GLN A 217 13.67 -8.81 -19.04
N VAL A 218 13.59 -8.11 -20.18
CA VAL A 218 14.19 -8.63 -21.42
C VAL A 218 15.66 -8.24 -21.44
N MET A 219 16.54 -9.23 -21.65
CA MET A 219 17.98 -9.04 -21.73
C MET A 219 18.41 -8.56 -23.13
N PRO A 220 19.69 -8.11 -23.30
CA PRO A 220 20.19 -7.65 -24.60
C PRO A 220 20.13 -8.70 -25.72
N ASP A 221 20.17 -9.99 -25.39
CA ASP A 221 20.04 -11.10 -26.33
C ASP A 221 18.59 -11.43 -26.71
N GLY A 222 17.62 -10.74 -26.14
CA GLY A 222 16.18 -10.91 -26.36
C GLY A 222 15.51 -11.97 -25.50
N GLN A 223 16.24 -12.64 -24.61
CA GLN A 223 15.63 -13.55 -23.66
C GLN A 223 15.01 -12.77 -22.49
N THR A 224 13.95 -13.31 -21.92
CA THR A 224 13.29 -12.75 -20.75
C THR A 224 13.79 -13.43 -19.49
N VAL A 225 14.21 -12.67 -18.50
CA VAL A 225 14.51 -13.15 -17.15
C VAL A 225 13.31 -12.85 -16.25
N ILE A 226 12.82 -13.89 -15.55
CA ILE A 226 11.70 -13.79 -14.60
C ILE A 226 12.26 -13.90 -13.19
N PHE A 227 12.21 -12.78 -12.46
CA PHE A 227 12.55 -12.72 -11.04
C PHE A 227 11.27 -12.80 -10.23
N GLY A 228 10.86 -13.99 -9.83
CA GLY A 228 9.66 -14.20 -9.04
C GLY A 228 9.98 -14.60 -7.61
N VAL A 229 9.36 -13.92 -6.66
CA VAL A 229 9.31 -14.33 -5.26
C VAL A 229 7.86 -14.39 -4.81
N GLN A 230 7.52 -15.38 -3.98
CA GLN A 230 6.19 -15.48 -3.41
C GLN A 230 6.22 -15.83 -1.92
N CYS A 231 5.25 -15.29 -1.21
CA CYS A 231 4.86 -15.78 0.10
C CYS A 231 3.91 -16.96 -0.13
N ASP A 232 4.44 -18.19 -0.02
CA ASP A 232 3.70 -19.40 -0.34
C ASP A 232 2.97 -19.93 0.89
N GLY A 233 1.66 -19.71 0.94
CA GLY A 233 0.82 -20.17 2.04
C GLY A 233 0.55 -21.66 2.02
N TYR A 234 0.82 -22.40 0.94
CA TYR A 234 0.69 -23.85 0.91
C TYR A 234 1.86 -24.53 1.61
N SER A 235 3.10 -24.12 1.32
CA SER A 235 4.29 -24.63 2.00
C SER A 235 4.57 -23.94 3.33
N GLY A 236 4.05 -22.72 3.52
CA GLY A 236 4.33 -21.87 4.68
C GLY A 236 5.74 -21.26 4.64
N ASN A 237 6.33 -21.12 3.45
CA ASN A 237 7.68 -20.59 3.27
C ASN A 237 7.71 -19.54 2.15
N TRP A 238 8.80 -18.79 2.07
CA TRP A 238 9.14 -18.08 0.84
C TRP A 238 9.52 -19.05 -0.26
N ALA A 239 9.08 -18.74 -1.48
CA ALA A 239 9.47 -19.47 -2.69
C ALA A 239 9.99 -18.49 -3.74
N TYR A 240 10.74 -19.00 -4.70
CA TYR A 240 11.28 -18.27 -5.83
C TYR A 240 11.14 -19.05 -7.12
N THR A 241 11.08 -18.34 -8.25
CA THR A 241 10.96 -18.97 -9.58
C THR A 241 12.30 -19.51 -10.08
N ALA A 242 12.23 -20.57 -10.88
CA ALA A 242 13.35 -21.11 -11.65
C ALA A 242 12.86 -21.68 -12.97
N ASN A 243 13.73 -21.71 -13.98
CA ASN A 243 13.56 -22.49 -15.20
C ASN A 243 14.44 -23.74 -15.12
N GLU A 244 13.86 -24.91 -14.83
CA GLU A 244 14.56 -26.19 -14.83
C GLU A 244 14.78 -26.77 -16.23
N GLY A 245 14.35 -26.06 -17.28
CA GLY A 245 14.55 -26.40 -18.67
C GLY A 245 15.64 -25.56 -19.34
N THR A 246 15.44 -25.30 -20.63
CA THR A 246 16.20 -24.31 -21.41
C THR A 246 15.29 -23.14 -21.78
N PRO A 247 15.82 -21.99 -22.21
CA PRO A 247 14.97 -20.88 -22.64
C PRO A 247 13.97 -21.25 -23.73
N GLU A 248 14.35 -22.14 -24.66
CA GLU A 248 13.49 -22.60 -25.78
C GLU A 248 12.50 -23.73 -25.39
N ASN A 249 12.82 -24.48 -24.32
CA ASN A 249 11.97 -25.52 -23.75
C ASN A 249 11.86 -25.33 -22.24
N PRO A 250 11.18 -24.29 -21.80
CA PRO A 250 11.16 -23.91 -20.40
C PRO A 250 10.39 -24.93 -19.55
N LYS A 251 10.85 -25.09 -18.32
CA LYS A 251 10.17 -25.84 -17.26
C LYS A 251 10.07 -24.95 -16.04
N PRO A 252 9.12 -24.03 -16.02
CA PRO A 252 8.96 -23.11 -14.90
C PRO A 252 8.61 -23.87 -13.62
N GLN A 253 9.24 -23.50 -12.54
CA GLN A 253 9.03 -24.08 -11.21
C GLN A 253 9.03 -23.00 -10.15
N TRP A 254 8.20 -23.18 -9.13
CA TRP A 254 8.33 -22.51 -7.85
C TRP A 254 9.11 -23.40 -6.88
N ILE A 255 10.20 -22.89 -6.34
CA ILE A 255 11.07 -23.60 -5.40
C ILE A 255 10.86 -23.02 -4.02
N SER A 256 10.22 -23.79 -3.14
CA SER A 256 10.02 -23.39 -1.76
C SER A 256 11.33 -23.53 -0.96
N LYS A 257 11.73 -22.46 -0.28
CA LYS A 257 12.93 -22.43 0.57
C LYS A 257 12.59 -22.85 1.99
N SER A 258 12.95 -24.06 2.34
CA SER A 258 12.70 -24.58 3.69
C SER A 258 13.29 -23.70 4.80
N GLY A 259 12.49 -23.47 5.84
CA GLY A 259 12.91 -22.68 7.01
C GLY A 259 12.76 -21.16 6.86
N THR A 260 12.13 -20.69 5.79
CA THR A 260 11.95 -19.26 5.49
C THR A 260 10.50 -18.82 5.67
N HIS A 261 9.93 -19.03 6.81
CA HIS A 261 8.50 -18.91 7.09
C HIS A 261 7.80 -17.71 6.43
N CYS A 262 6.83 -18.00 5.55
CA CYS A 262 5.90 -17.02 4.99
C CYS A 262 4.52 -17.64 4.71
N ASN A 263 3.48 -17.00 5.20
CA ASN A 263 2.10 -17.38 4.93
C ASN A 263 1.22 -16.13 4.92
N PRO A 264 0.65 -15.72 3.76
CA PRO A 264 -0.14 -14.49 3.65
C PRO A 264 -1.34 -14.47 4.61
N ARG A 265 -1.89 -15.62 4.95
CA ARG A 265 -3.02 -15.75 5.87
C ARG A 265 -2.66 -15.48 7.34
N ALA A 266 -1.37 -15.50 7.66
CA ALA A 266 -0.88 -15.18 9.01
C ALA A 266 -0.54 -13.68 9.17
N TRP A 267 -0.54 -12.90 8.08
CA TRP A 267 -0.30 -11.47 8.15
C TRP A 267 -1.51 -10.76 8.76
N SER A 268 -1.24 -9.72 9.55
CA SER A 268 -2.31 -8.92 10.17
C SER A 268 -3.19 -8.26 9.13
N THR A 269 -4.50 -8.38 9.29
CA THR A 269 -5.45 -7.64 8.44
C THR A 269 -5.58 -6.20 8.89
N TYR A 270 -5.97 -5.31 7.97
CA TYR A 270 -6.15 -3.87 8.21
C TYR A 270 -4.87 -3.18 8.70
N THR A 271 -3.72 -3.71 8.27
CA THR A 271 -2.38 -3.23 8.59
C THR A 271 -1.54 -3.24 7.32
N TRP A 272 -0.66 -2.25 7.17
CA TRP A 272 0.32 -2.23 6.10
C TRP A 272 1.50 -3.12 6.46
N HIS A 273 1.91 -3.97 5.53
CA HIS A 273 3.10 -4.82 5.61
C HIS A 273 4.13 -4.36 4.59
N HIS A 274 5.36 -4.18 5.03
CA HIS A 274 6.46 -3.79 4.17
C HIS A 274 7.14 -5.04 3.62
N VAL A 275 7.14 -5.19 2.31
CA VAL A 275 7.73 -6.32 1.60
C VAL A 275 8.83 -5.82 0.67
N GLN A 276 10.01 -6.43 0.78
CA GLN A 276 11.14 -6.08 -0.06
C GLN A 276 11.80 -7.36 -0.58
N ALA A 277 12.43 -7.28 -1.76
CA ALA A 277 13.20 -8.39 -2.33
C ALA A 277 14.42 -7.86 -3.08
N TYR A 278 15.56 -8.51 -2.87
CA TYR A 278 16.79 -8.23 -3.61
C TYR A 278 17.23 -9.44 -4.41
N TYR A 279 17.41 -9.22 -5.69
CA TYR A 279 17.88 -10.22 -6.64
C TYR A 279 18.78 -9.60 -7.69
N SER A 280 19.64 -10.44 -8.27
CA SER A 280 20.52 -10.04 -9.37
C SER A 280 20.55 -11.13 -10.44
N ARG A 281 21.03 -10.77 -11.62
CA ARG A 281 21.28 -11.71 -12.70
C ARG A 281 22.68 -11.58 -13.29
N ASP A 282 23.16 -12.61 -13.94
CA ASP A 282 24.29 -12.52 -14.85
C ASP A 282 23.83 -12.31 -16.32
N ASP A 283 24.80 -12.24 -17.23
CA ASP A 283 24.54 -12.05 -18.67
C ASP A 283 23.91 -13.27 -19.35
N SER A 284 23.91 -14.42 -18.69
CA SER A 284 23.31 -15.68 -19.18
C SER A 284 21.92 -15.93 -18.63
N GLY A 285 21.37 -14.99 -17.82
CA GLY A 285 20.04 -15.11 -17.23
C GLY A 285 19.98 -16.03 -16.00
N TRP A 286 21.13 -16.35 -15.38
CA TRP A 286 21.12 -16.93 -14.05
C TRP A 286 20.79 -15.87 -13.01
N ILE A 287 19.81 -16.16 -12.18
CA ILE A 287 19.35 -15.28 -11.11
C ILE A 287 19.95 -15.73 -9.79
N THR A 288 20.42 -14.76 -9.01
CA THR A 288 20.70 -14.95 -7.58
C THR A 288 19.65 -14.21 -6.77
N TYR A 289 18.78 -14.95 -6.07
CA TYR A 289 17.89 -14.44 -5.04
C TYR A 289 18.68 -14.29 -3.75
N HIS A 290 18.90 -13.06 -3.31
CA HIS A 290 19.71 -12.77 -2.12
C HIS A 290 18.88 -12.87 -0.86
N SER A 291 17.93 -11.96 -0.69
CA SER A 291 17.08 -11.86 0.50
C SER A 291 15.70 -11.31 0.18
N VAL A 292 14.76 -11.62 1.05
CA VAL A 292 13.45 -10.96 1.15
C VAL A 292 13.28 -10.40 2.55
N TRP A 293 12.50 -9.33 2.69
CA TRP A 293 12.16 -8.74 3.99
C TRP A 293 10.66 -8.67 4.13
N LEU A 294 10.18 -8.93 5.32
CA LEU A 294 8.80 -8.71 5.73
C LEU A 294 8.80 -7.92 7.03
N ASP A 295 8.21 -6.72 7.00
CA ASP A 295 8.12 -5.81 8.15
C ASP A 295 9.49 -5.57 8.83
N GLY A 296 10.52 -5.45 7.99
CA GLY A 296 11.89 -5.23 8.44
C GLY A 296 12.65 -6.49 8.83
N ALA A 297 12.04 -7.66 8.90
CA ALA A 297 12.72 -8.90 9.19
C ALA A 297 13.31 -9.53 7.91
N GLU A 298 14.63 -9.62 7.83
CA GLU A 298 15.34 -10.24 6.71
C GLU A 298 15.22 -11.76 6.75
N THR A 299 14.96 -12.33 5.58
CA THR A 299 15.08 -13.76 5.31
C THR A 299 16.03 -13.97 4.14
N THR A 300 17.19 -14.54 4.41
CA THR A 300 18.19 -14.85 3.40
C THR A 300 17.80 -16.05 2.57
N LEU A 301 17.72 -15.89 1.25
CA LEU A 301 17.42 -16.97 0.30
C LEU A 301 18.70 -17.64 -0.21
N ASN A 302 19.70 -16.87 -0.63
CA ASN A 302 20.98 -17.34 -1.17
C ASN A 302 20.80 -18.48 -2.19
N ALA A 303 19.97 -18.26 -3.21
CA ALA A 303 19.67 -19.24 -4.22
C ALA A 303 20.06 -18.73 -5.60
N THR A 304 20.84 -19.52 -6.35
CA THR A 304 21.19 -19.20 -7.74
C THR A 304 20.58 -20.24 -8.66
N VAL A 305 19.77 -19.78 -9.61
CA VAL A 305 18.99 -20.63 -10.52
C VAL A 305 18.97 -20.02 -11.93
N ASN A 306 18.69 -20.82 -12.94
CA ASN A 306 18.37 -20.30 -14.27
C ASN A 306 16.98 -19.65 -14.25
N GLY A 307 16.87 -18.43 -14.77
CA GLY A 307 15.61 -17.68 -14.88
C GLY A 307 15.31 -17.18 -16.28
N ALA A 308 16.08 -17.64 -17.30
CA ALA A 308 15.93 -17.21 -18.68
C ALA A 308 14.87 -18.00 -19.43
N PHE A 309 14.03 -17.28 -20.20
CA PHE A 309 12.94 -17.81 -21.01
C PHE A 309 12.96 -17.16 -22.40
N ASN A 310 12.68 -17.89 -23.46
CA ASN A 310 12.49 -17.33 -24.79
C ASN A 310 11.01 -17.05 -25.04
N LEU A 311 10.52 -15.92 -24.49
CA LEU A 311 9.12 -15.51 -24.61
C LEU A 311 8.84 -14.66 -25.85
N GLY A 312 9.88 -14.20 -26.56
CA GLY A 312 9.73 -13.34 -27.74
C GLY A 312 9.24 -11.92 -27.43
N TRP A 313 9.36 -11.47 -26.19
CA TRP A 313 9.00 -10.11 -25.80
C TRP A 313 10.00 -9.10 -26.36
N GLY A 314 9.51 -7.89 -26.67
CA GLY A 314 10.39 -6.74 -26.94
C GLY A 314 11.03 -6.22 -25.66
N PRO A 315 12.04 -5.32 -25.78
CA PRO A 315 12.70 -4.74 -24.62
C PRO A 315 11.70 -4.16 -23.63
N MET A 316 11.71 -4.67 -22.41
CA MET A 316 10.84 -4.19 -21.34
C MET A 316 11.38 -4.56 -19.96
N ILE A 317 10.98 -3.78 -18.97
CA ILE A 317 10.88 -4.17 -17.56
C ILE A 317 9.42 -4.03 -17.15
N ASN A 318 8.87 -5.07 -16.57
CA ASN A 318 7.58 -5.01 -15.92
C ASN A 318 7.65 -5.57 -14.51
N THR A 319 6.67 -5.25 -13.69
CA THR A 319 6.44 -5.96 -12.43
C THR A 319 5.07 -6.60 -12.45
N GLN A 320 4.96 -7.73 -11.78
CA GLN A 320 3.71 -8.45 -11.55
C GLN A 320 3.41 -8.50 -10.06
N PHE A 321 2.13 -8.49 -9.77
CA PHE A 321 1.58 -8.75 -8.46
C PHE A 321 0.47 -9.77 -8.69
N GLN A 322 0.61 -10.97 -8.11
CA GLN A 322 -0.33 -12.06 -8.35
C GLN A 322 -0.94 -12.52 -7.03
N VAL A 323 -2.23 -12.81 -7.08
CA VAL A 323 -2.99 -13.30 -5.95
C VAL A 323 -3.61 -14.63 -6.32
N ASP A 324 -3.13 -15.68 -5.67
CA ASP A 324 -3.62 -17.05 -5.86
C ASP A 324 -4.70 -17.35 -4.83
N GLY A 325 -5.75 -18.00 -5.30
CA GLY A 325 -6.86 -18.39 -4.45
C GLY A 325 -6.59 -19.64 -3.63
N LEU A 326 -7.18 -19.70 -2.45
CA LEU A 326 -7.17 -20.89 -1.60
C LEU A 326 -8.54 -21.58 -1.66
N GLY A 327 -8.55 -22.89 -1.97
CA GLY A 327 -9.74 -23.72 -1.90
C GLY A 327 -10.64 -23.67 -3.13
N SER A 328 -11.91 -24.02 -2.96
CA SER A 328 -12.84 -24.28 -4.08
C SER A 328 -13.40 -23.01 -4.73
N SER A 329 -13.59 -21.96 -3.96
CA SER A 329 -14.01 -20.65 -4.45
C SER A 329 -13.86 -19.60 -3.36
N GLY A 330 -13.63 -18.36 -3.75
CA GLY A 330 -13.50 -17.25 -2.83
C GLY A 330 -13.22 -15.93 -3.54
N HIS A 331 -12.94 -14.93 -2.72
CA HIS A 331 -12.43 -13.64 -3.20
C HIS A 331 -11.44 -13.08 -2.19
N SER A 332 -10.56 -12.22 -2.65
CA SER A 332 -9.65 -11.44 -1.81
C SER A 332 -9.63 -9.99 -2.27
N THR A 333 -9.33 -9.10 -1.33
CA THR A 333 -9.04 -7.69 -1.61
C THR A 333 -7.71 -7.35 -0.98
N VAL A 334 -6.78 -6.93 -1.82
CA VAL A 334 -5.41 -6.56 -1.44
C VAL A 334 -5.11 -5.18 -1.99
N TYR A 335 -4.37 -4.38 -1.23
CA TYR A 335 -3.93 -3.06 -1.65
C TYR A 335 -2.41 -3.02 -1.72
N LEU A 336 -1.89 -2.34 -2.74
CA LEU A 336 -0.46 -2.15 -2.99
C LEU A 336 -0.16 -0.65 -3.01
N ASP A 337 0.80 -0.21 -2.19
CA ASP A 337 1.20 1.19 -2.10
C ASP A 337 2.72 1.32 -2.07
N ASN A 338 3.23 2.52 -2.38
CA ASN A 338 4.65 2.86 -2.39
C ASN A 338 5.54 1.88 -3.17
N LEU A 339 4.97 1.22 -4.21
CA LEU A 339 5.74 0.29 -5.02
C LEU A 339 6.85 1.03 -5.77
N THR A 340 8.07 0.60 -5.49
CA THR A 340 9.30 1.13 -6.08
C THR A 340 10.19 -0.01 -6.56
N VAL A 341 10.80 0.15 -7.70
CA VAL A 341 11.85 -0.76 -8.20
C VAL A 341 13.09 0.05 -8.50
N SER A 342 14.17 -0.28 -7.78
CA SER A 342 15.51 0.24 -8.06
C SER A 342 16.29 -0.80 -8.85
N ARG A 343 17.07 -0.34 -9.84
CA ARG A 343 17.87 -1.22 -10.70
C ARG A 343 19.21 -0.61 -11.08
N TRP A 344 20.25 -1.41 -11.21
CA TRP A 344 21.60 -0.97 -11.60
C TRP A 344 22.44 -2.10 -12.22
#